data_ef5016a0c27692c281a53680934d904c
#
_entry.id   ef5016a0c27692c281a53680934d904c
#
_cell.length_a   1.000
_cell.length_b   1.000
_cell.length_c   1.000
_cell.angle_alpha   90.00
_cell.angle_beta   90.00
_cell.angle_gamma   90.00
#
_symmetry.space_group_name_H-M   'P 1'
#
loop_
_entity.id
_entity.type
_entity.pdbx_description
1 polymer ?
#
loop_
_entity_poly.entity_id
_entity_poly.type
_entity_poly.pdbx_seq_one_letter_code
_entity_poly.pdbx_strand_id
1 'polypeptide(L)'
;MEAKAILRTARISPQKARLVADQVRGLTAERAVNLLKFSDKKAAHMIRKVVESAIANAENNQGADVDELNVTSIMVDEGPTLKRFMARAKGRGTRILKRTSHITVVVGEGK
;
A
#
# COMPACT_ATOMS: atom_id res chain seq x y z
N MET A 1 10.96 -7.52 16.97
CA MET A 1 9.49 -7.39 16.90
C MET A 1 9.08 -6.85 15.54
N GLU A 2 8.00 -7.37 14.98
CA GLU A 2 7.47 -6.91 13.71
C GLU A 2 5.95 -6.84 13.80
N ALA A 3 5.39 -5.85 13.13
CA ALA A 3 3.95 -5.73 12.99
C ALA A 3 3.64 -5.47 11.53
N LYS A 4 2.51 -5.98 11.07
CA LYS A 4 2.15 -5.81 9.67
C LYS A 4 0.70 -5.35 9.52
N ALA A 5 0.44 -4.74 8.38
CA ALA A 5 -0.91 -4.42 7.95
C ALA A 5 -1.03 -4.76 6.47
N ILE A 6 -2.21 -5.16 6.07
CA ILE A 6 -2.49 -5.56 4.70
C ILE A 6 -3.74 -4.82 4.23
N LEU A 7 -3.63 -4.22 3.04
CA LEU A 7 -4.79 -3.68 2.34
C LEU A 7 -5.05 -4.58 1.15
N ARG A 8 -6.19 -5.25 1.16
CA ARG A 8 -6.55 -6.18 0.10
C ARG A 8 -7.39 -5.50 -0.96
N THR A 9 -7.16 -5.90 -2.19
CA THR A 9 -7.97 -5.48 -3.34
C THR A 9 -8.08 -3.96 -3.48
N ALA A 10 -6.93 -3.30 -3.33
CA ALA A 10 -6.87 -1.85 -3.56
C ALA A 10 -7.03 -1.56 -5.05
N ARG A 11 -7.85 -0.57 -5.37
CA ARG A 11 -8.16 -0.20 -6.75
C ARG A 11 -7.03 0.60 -7.38
N ILE A 12 -5.88 -0.05 -7.56
CA ILE A 12 -4.70 0.54 -8.18
C ILE A 12 -3.89 -0.58 -8.83
N SER A 13 -3.24 -0.27 -9.95
CA SER A 13 -2.41 -1.27 -10.59
C SER A 13 -1.15 -1.55 -9.78
N PRO A 14 -0.68 -2.80 -9.75
CA PRO A 14 0.54 -3.13 -9.00
C PRO A 14 1.75 -2.29 -9.41
N GLN A 15 1.89 -2.01 -10.69
CA GLN A 15 3.01 -1.23 -11.19
C GLN A 15 3.06 0.16 -10.56
N LYS A 16 1.92 0.85 -10.52
CA LYS A 16 1.84 2.18 -9.93
C LYS A 16 2.10 2.14 -8.43
N ALA A 17 1.57 1.12 -7.75
CA ALA A 17 1.78 0.97 -6.32
C ALA A 17 3.25 0.67 -6.00
N ARG A 18 3.91 -0.15 -6.82
CA ARG A 18 5.32 -0.50 -6.62
C ARG A 18 6.26 0.69 -6.73
N LEU A 19 5.95 1.63 -7.62
CA LEU A 19 6.76 2.83 -7.74
C LEU A 19 6.81 3.62 -6.43
N VAL A 20 5.67 3.74 -5.78
CA VAL A 20 5.59 4.43 -4.49
C VAL A 20 6.19 3.58 -3.37
N ALA A 21 5.91 2.28 -3.38
CA ALA A 21 6.44 1.37 -2.36
C ALA A 21 7.96 1.39 -2.31
N ASP A 22 8.60 1.46 -3.48
CA ASP A 22 10.06 1.48 -3.55
C ASP A 22 10.65 2.73 -2.91
N GLN A 23 9.90 3.83 -2.89
CA GLN A 23 10.38 5.08 -2.29
C GLN A 23 10.44 5.04 -0.77
N VAL A 24 9.62 4.21 -0.14
CA VAL A 24 9.54 4.16 1.32
C VAL A 24 10.18 2.92 1.93
N ARG A 25 10.56 1.96 1.12
CA ARG A 25 11.17 0.74 1.64
C ARG A 25 12.50 1.07 2.32
N GLY A 26 12.63 0.64 3.57
CA GLY A 26 13.84 0.87 4.35
C GLY A 26 13.91 2.19 5.08
N LEU A 27 12.90 3.06 4.92
CA LEU A 27 12.87 4.31 5.66
C LEU A 27 12.34 4.10 7.07
N THR A 28 12.66 5.05 7.96
CA THR A 28 12.00 5.06 9.27
C THR A 28 10.50 5.29 9.06
N ALA A 29 9.70 4.83 9.99
CA ALA A 29 8.24 4.97 9.88
C ALA A 29 7.84 6.43 9.73
N GLU A 30 8.45 7.31 10.51
CA GLU A 30 8.16 8.74 10.44
C GLU A 30 8.47 9.33 9.07
N ARG A 31 9.65 9.02 8.53
CA ARG A 31 10.04 9.52 7.21
C ARG A 31 9.15 8.97 6.12
N ALA A 32 8.78 7.71 6.22
CA ALA A 32 7.89 7.09 5.24
C ALA A 32 6.54 7.79 5.22
N VAL A 33 5.94 8.01 6.38
CA VAL A 33 4.65 8.70 6.46
C VAL A 33 4.73 10.11 5.91
N ASN A 34 5.79 10.84 6.26
CA ASN A 34 5.96 12.21 5.77
C ASN A 34 6.12 12.26 4.25
N LEU A 35 6.91 11.35 3.69
CA LEU A 35 7.11 11.29 2.25
C LEU A 35 5.78 11.02 1.53
N LEU A 36 5.01 10.06 2.05
CA LEU A 36 3.74 9.70 1.44
C LEU A 36 2.69 10.81 1.58
N LYS A 37 2.74 11.54 2.70
CA LYS A 37 1.80 12.61 2.96
C LYS A 37 1.92 13.75 1.95
N PHE A 38 3.13 14.02 1.48
CA PHE A 38 3.38 15.11 0.54
C PHE A 38 3.41 14.65 -0.93
N SER A 39 3.11 13.39 -1.19
CA SER A 39 3.06 12.88 -2.55
C SER A 39 1.69 13.12 -3.18
N ASP A 40 1.68 13.49 -4.45
CA ASP A 40 0.44 13.71 -5.20
C ASP A 40 -0.18 12.41 -5.69
N LYS A 41 0.55 11.32 -5.63
CA LYS A 41 0.10 10.07 -6.23
C LYS A 41 -1.01 9.41 -5.44
N LYS A 42 -2.01 8.87 -6.14
CA LYS A 42 -3.09 8.13 -5.51
C LYS A 42 -2.56 6.95 -4.67
N ALA A 43 -1.57 6.25 -5.21
CA ALA A 43 -0.96 5.13 -4.52
C ALA A 43 -0.37 5.54 -3.18
N ALA A 44 0.17 6.76 -3.08
CA ALA A 44 0.77 7.24 -1.84
C ALA A 44 -0.26 7.33 -0.72
N HIS A 45 -1.47 7.78 -1.02
CA HIS A 45 -2.52 7.83 -0.01
C HIS A 45 -2.90 6.45 0.49
N MET A 46 -2.99 5.49 -0.41
CA MET A 46 -3.34 4.12 -0.04
C MET A 46 -2.24 3.48 0.80
N ILE A 47 -1.00 3.63 0.37
CA ILE A 47 0.14 3.05 1.08
C ILE A 47 0.33 3.72 2.43
N ARG A 48 0.11 5.04 2.52
CA ARG A 48 0.19 5.74 3.80
C ARG A 48 -0.76 5.15 4.84
N LYS A 49 -1.99 4.87 4.42
CA LYS A 49 -2.97 4.27 5.34
C LYS A 49 -2.50 2.92 5.85
N VAL A 50 -1.91 2.12 4.98
CA VAL A 50 -1.41 0.80 5.38
C VAL A 50 -0.21 0.94 6.32
N VAL A 51 0.70 1.87 6.02
CA VAL A 51 1.84 2.13 6.89
C VAL A 51 1.37 2.60 8.27
N GLU A 52 0.42 3.53 8.29
CA GLU A 52 -0.13 4.01 9.57
C GLU A 52 -0.81 2.90 10.35
N SER A 53 -1.50 2.00 9.66
CA SER A 53 -2.12 0.84 10.30
C SER A 53 -1.08 -0.10 10.90
N ALA A 54 0.02 -0.33 10.19
CA ALA A 54 1.10 -1.16 10.70
C ALA A 54 1.75 -0.53 11.94
N ILE A 55 1.95 0.78 11.91
CA ILE A 55 2.48 1.52 13.05
C ILE A 55 1.54 1.39 14.26
N ALA A 56 0.25 1.59 14.03
CA ALA A 56 -0.74 1.48 15.10
C ALA A 56 -0.76 0.06 15.68
N ASN A 57 -0.64 -0.96 14.82
CA ASN A 57 -0.58 -2.34 15.29
C ASN A 57 0.66 -2.57 16.16
N ALA A 58 1.79 -1.99 15.78
CA ALA A 58 3.02 -2.12 16.56
C ALA A 58 2.88 -1.46 17.92
N GLU A 59 2.31 -0.26 17.97
CA GLU A 59 2.13 0.46 19.22
C GLU A 59 1.13 -0.22 20.14
N ASN A 60 -0.04 -0.56 19.61
CA ASN A 60 -1.16 -1.01 20.42
C ASN A 60 -1.02 -2.47 20.85
N ASN A 61 -0.49 -3.31 19.98
CA ASN A 61 -0.43 -4.74 20.25
C ASN A 61 0.89 -5.21 20.83
N GLN A 62 1.95 -4.44 20.62
CA GLN A 62 3.30 -4.84 21.03
C GLN A 62 4.04 -3.79 21.84
N GLY A 63 3.41 -2.65 22.09
CA GLY A 63 4.01 -1.60 22.90
C GLY A 63 5.25 -0.96 22.32
N ALA A 64 5.39 -1.01 21.00
CA ALA A 64 6.58 -0.47 20.34
C ALA A 64 6.61 1.05 20.36
N ASP A 65 7.83 1.59 20.38
CA ASP A 65 8.06 3.04 20.27
C ASP A 65 8.10 3.39 18.79
N VAL A 66 7.20 4.28 18.37
CA VAL A 66 7.11 4.70 16.97
C VAL A 66 8.44 5.25 16.45
N ASP A 67 9.18 5.95 17.30
CA ASP A 67 10.45 6.54 16.88
C ASP A 67 11.51 5.51 16.51
N GLU A 68 11.33 4.26 16.94
CA GLU A 68 12.27 3.19 16.65
C GLU A 68 11.81 2.31 15.50
N LEU A 69 10.65 2.57 14.93
CA LEU A 69 10.11 1.73 13.87
C LEU A 69 10.65 2.12 12.50
N ASN A 70 10.91 1.10 11.69
CA ASN A 70 11.30 1.26 10.30
C ASN A 70 10.35 0.44 9.41
N VAL A 71 10.19 0.87 8.18
CA VAL A 71 9.49 0.06 7.18
C VAL A 71 10.46 -1.00 6.71
N THR A 72 10.35 -2.19 7.31
CA THR A 72 11.30 -3.26 7.01
C THR A 72 10.96 -3.97 5.72
N SER A 73 9.70 -4.02 5.38
CA SER A 73 9.26 -4.69 4.17
C SER A 73 7.97 -4.06 3.68
N ILE A 74 7.86 -3.93 2.38
CA ILE A 74 6.61 -3.52 1.75
C ILE A 74 6.49 -4.31 0.45
N MET A 75 5.37 -5.00 0.31
CA MET A 75 5.13 -5.87 -0.82
C MET A 75 3.83 -5.47 -1.51
N VAL A 76 3.87 -5.46 -2.82
CA VAL A 76 2.69 -5.19 -3.63
C VAL A 76 2.46 -6.40 -4.51
N ASP A 77 1.39 -7.12 -4.24
CA ASP A 77 1.02 -8.30 -5.01
C ASP A 77 -0.15 -7.99 -5.90
N GLU A 78 -0.20 -8.68 -7.03
CA GLU A 78 -1.30 -8.54 -7.97
C GLU A 78 -2.56 -9.17 -7.36
N GLY A 79 -3.63 -8.38 -7.30
CA GLY A 79 -4.92 -8.89 -6.86
C GLY A 79 -5.79 -9.30 -8.04
N PRO A 80 -7.03 -9.68 -7.77
CA PRO A 80 -7.94 -10.07 -8.85
C PRO A 80 -8.19 -8.90 -9.79
N THR A 81 -8.31 -9.21 -11.08
CA THR A 81 -8.65 -8.23 -12.09
C THR A 81 -10.15 -8.20 -12.25
N LEU A 82 -10.73 -7.03 -12.06
CA LEU A 82 -12.16 -6.83 -12.22
C LEU A 82 -12.45 -6.55 -13.68
N LYS A 83 -13.31 -7.38 -14.27
CA LYS A 83 -13.67 -7.22 -15.68
C LYS A 83 -15.03 -6.55 -15.76
N ARG A 84 -15.10 -5.50 -16.57
CA ARG A 84 -16.33 -4.77 -16.81
C ARG A 84 -16.58 -4.70 -18.30
N PHE A 85 -17.84 -4.77 -18.70
CA PHE A 85 -18.24 -4.55 -20.07
C PHE A 85 -19.05 -3.27 -20.15
N MET A 86 -18.73 -2.46 -21.16
CA MET A 86 -19.53 -1.30 -21.47
C MET A 86 -20.21 -1.57 -22.80
N ALA A 87 -21.54 -1.48 -22.80
CA ALA A 87 -22.28 -1.57 -24.05
C ALA A 87 -22.02 -0.32 -24.88
N ARG A 88 -21.73 -0.52 -26.14
CA ARG A 88 -21.55 0.59 -27.07
C ARG A 88 -22.64 0.57 -28.12
N ALA A 89 -22.79 1.67 -28.85
CA ALA A 89 -23.68 1.70 -29.99
C ALA A 89 -23.35 0.56 -30.93
N LYS A 90 -24.33 -0.02 -31.57
CA LYS A 90 -24.20 -1.17 -32.47
C LYS A 90 -23.95 -2.50 -31.76
N GLY A 91 -24.27 -2.59 -30.49
CA GLY A 91 -24.20 -3.85 -29.76
C GLY A 91 -22.80 -4.37 -29.48
N ARG A 92 -21.78 -3.55 -29.68
CA ARG A 92 -20.41 -3.95 -29.35
C ARG A 92 -20.12 -3.66 -27.91
N GLY A 93 -19.59 -4.65 -27.20
CA GLY A 93 -19.12 -4.47 -25.84
C GLY A 93 -17.64 -4.12 -25.82
N THR A 94 -17.25 -3.27 -24.89
CA THR A 94 -15.85 -3.01 -24.63
C THR A 94 -15.48 -3.61 -23.29
N ARG A 95 -14.41 -4.40 -23.28
CA ARG A 95 -13.93 -5.02 -22.06
C ARG A 95 -13.03 -4.05 -21.31
N ILE A 96 -13.40 -3.72 -20.09
CA ILE A 96 -12.62 -2.87 -19.24
C ILE A 96 -12.02 -3.70 -18.13
N LEU A 97 -10.69 -3.64 -17.99
CA LEU A 97 -9.97 -4.36 -16.96
C LEU A 97 -9.62 -3.39 -15.85
N LYS A 98 -10.09 -3.70 -14.64
CA LYS A 98 -9.75 -2.93 -13.44
C LYS A 98 -8.78 -3.75 -12.61
N ARG A 99 -7.53 -3.36 -12.63
CA ARG A 99 -6.50 -4.07 -11.88
C ARG A 99 -6.54 -3.68 -10.41
N THR A 100 -6.25 -4.63 -9.55
CA THR A 100 -6.19 -4.40 -8.12
C THR A 100 -4.87 -4.91 -7.58
N SER A 101 -4.55 -4.48 -6.36
CA SER A 101 -3.32 -4.86 -5.70
C SER A 101 -3.58 -5.20 -4.24
N HIS A 102 -2.78 -6.09 -3.71
CA HIS A 102 -2.71 -6.34 -2.27
C HIS A 102 -1.40 -5.72 -1.78
N ILE A 103 -1.52 -4.84 -0.81
CA ILE A 103 -0.37 -4.12 -0.26
C ILE A 103 -0.12 -4.59 1.16
N THR A 104 1.06 -5.11 1.41
CA THR A 104 1.47 -5.58 2.73
C THR A 104 2.63 -4.73 3.21
N VAL A 105 2.50 -4.14 4.39
CA VAL A 105 3.57 -3.36 5.02
C VAL A 105 3.95 -4.02 6.32
N VAL A 106 5.25 -4.22 6.51
CA VAL A 106 5.79 -4.73 7.77
C VAL A 106 6.67 -3.65 8.35
N VAL A 107 6.41 -3.28 9.60
CA VAL A 107 7.27 -2.37 10.35
C VAL A 107 7.91 -3.14 11.50
N GLY A 108 9.12 -2.74 11.84
CA GLY A 108 9.82 -3.39 12.92
C GLY A 108 10.82 -2.44 13.55
N GLU A 109 11.27 -2.79 14.73
CA GLU A 109 12.34 -2.04 15.37
C GLU A 109 13.62 -2.39 14.65
N GLY A 110 14.17 -1.39 13.99
CA GLY A 110 15.35 -1.59 13.21
C GLY A 110 16.59 -1.32 14.02
N LYS A 111 17.68 -1.68 13.41
CA LYS A 111 18.96 -1.28 13.94
C LYS A 111 19.40 -0.04 13.27
#